data_ed875a58d5e9cb091b91d82b7d0043cd
#
_entry.id   ed875a58d5e9cb091b91d82b7d0043cd
#
_cell.length_a   1.000
_cell.length_b   1.000
_cell.length_c   1.000
_cell.angle_alpha   90.00
_cell.angle_beta   90.00
_cell.angle_gamma   90.00
#
_symmetry.space_group_name_H-M   'P 1'
#
loop_
_entity.id
_entity.type
_entity.pdbx_description
1 polymer ?
#
loop_
_entity_poly.entity_id
_entity_poly.type
_entity_poly.pdbx_seq_one_letter_code
_entity_poly.pdbx_strand_id
1 'polypeptide(L)'
;VLATVAGTALGMTSGFLGGRTDIIVQRIVEMFLAFPTLILALVIMAILGPSVNNLIFAVVMALTPRFSRVVRGSALAAKEEPYIDAARSIGAKPVRILALHLLPNILAPIIVLASTNLGIIIFIEASLSFLGFGTPPPTPSWGRMLSGTASGYFQIAWWLAFFPGLMLSLAILGVNLLGDALRDIWDPRLRGRXPHRCLSYESSRGLFADLLPGDVPFPKADSX
;
A
#
# COMPACT_ATOMS: atom_id res chain seq x y z
N VAL A 1 -4.55 -9.28 5.45
CA VAL A 1 -4.75 -10.38 4.48
C VAL A 1 -6.14 -10.29 3.82
N LEU A 2 -7.26 -10.31 4.58
CA LEU A 2 -8.63 -10.35 4.00
C LEU A 2 -8.90 -9.15 3.07
N ALA A 3 -8.56 -7.92 3.49
CA ALA A 3 -8.74 -6.71 2.67
C ALA A 3 -7.92 -6.76 1.37
N THR A 4 -6.69 -7.30 1.47
CA THR A 4 -5.80 -7.49 0.31
C THR A 4 -6.44 -8.49 -0.68
N VAL A 5 -6.90 -9.64 -0.19
CA VAL A 5 -7.53 -10.67 -1.02
C VAL A 5 -8.80 -10.12 -1.70
N ALA A 6 -9.69 -9.47 -0.93
CA ALA A 6 -10.93 -8.89 -1.46
C ALA A 6 -10.63 -7.78 -2.50
N GLY A 7 -9.70 -6.87 -2.17
CA GLY A 7 -9.29 -5.79 -3.07
C GLY A 7 -8.60 -6.31 -4.33
N THR A 8 -7.77 -7.36 -4.21
CA THR A 8 -7.11 -8.01 -5.35
C THR A 8 -8.16 -8.64 -6.28
N ALA A 9 -9.11 -9.39 -5.73
CA ALA A 9 -10.16 -10.02 -6.52
C ALA A 9 -10.99 -8.96 -7.28
N LEU A 10 -11.42 -7.91 -6.60
CA LEU A 10 -12.22 -6.81 -7.20
C LEU A 10 -11.40 -6.03 -8.24
N GLY A 11 -10.19 -5.62 -7.89
CA GLY A 11 -9.33 -4.81 -8.78
C GLY A 11 -8.90 -5.58 -10.02
N MET A 12 -8.49 -6.83 -9.85
CA MET A 12 -8.04 -7.69 -10.94
C MET A 12 -9.18 -8.02 -11.91
N THR A 13 -10.35 -8.39 -11.38
CA THR A 13 -11.51 -8.71 -12.22
C THR A 13 -12.02 -7.47 -12.97
N SER A 14 -12.13 -6.32 -12.31
CA SER A 14 -12.57 -5.09 -12.96
C SER A 14 -11.58 -4.62 -14.04
N GLY A 15 -10.27 -4.61 -13.74
CA GLY A 15 -9.24 -4.20 -14.69
C GLY A 15 -9.14 -5.12 -15.91
N PHE A 16 -9.21 -6.43 -15.69
CA PHE A 16 -9.09 -7.42 -16.77
C PHE A 16 -10.32 -7.47 -17.68
N LEU A 17 -11.53 -7.57 -17.09
CA LEU A 17 -12.78 -7.66 -17.85
C LEU A 17 -13.11 -6.34 -18.57
N GLY A 18 -12.89 -5.21 -17.90
CA GLY A 18 -13.13 -3.90 -18.50
C GLY A 18 -14.60 -3.60 -18.73
N GLY A 19 -14.86 -2.66 -19.63
CA GLY A 19 -16.21 -2.31 -20.09
C GLY A 19 -17.15 -1.89 -18.96
N ARG A 20 -18.41 -2.34 -19.02
CA ARG A 20 -19.45 -1.99 -18.04
C ARG A 20 -19.14 -2.52 -16.64
N THR A 21 -18.51 -3.70 -16.53
CA THR A 21 -18.11 -4.31 -15.25
C THR A 21 -17.16 -3.38 -14.50
N ASP A 22 -16.15 -2.89 -15.20
CA ASP A 22 -15.15 -1.97 -14.64
C ASP A 22 -15.81 -0.67 -14.16
N ILE A 23 -16.70 -0.09 -14.98
CA ILE A 23 -17.40 1.17 -14.65
C ILE A 23 -18.20 0.99 -13.35
N ILE A 24 -18.99 -0.09 -13.25
CA ILE A 24 -19.85 -0.35 -12.07
C ILE A 24 -18.99 -0.56 -10.82
N VAL A 25 -17.97 -1.43 -10.89
CA VAL A 25 -17.09 -1.73 -9.75
C VAL A 25 -16.37 -0.45 -9.30
N GLN A 26 -15.84 0.35 -10.25
CA GLN A 26 -15.13 1.57 -9.89
C GLN A 26 -16.06 2.64 -9.30
N ARG A 27 -17.32 2.74 -9.74
CA ARG A 27 -18.29 3.64 -9.10
C ARG A 27 -18.53 3.28 -7.63
N ILE A 28 -18.67 1.97 -7.34
CA ILE A 28 -18.82 1.50 -5.96
C ILE A 28 -17.56 1.82 -5.15
N VAL A 29 -16.40 1.50 -5.70
CA VAL A 29 -15.07 1.79 -5.07
C VAL A 29 -14.94 3.29 -4.76
N GLU A 30 -15.32 4.16 -5.71
CA GLU A 30 -15.26 5.63 -5.56
C GLU A 30 -16.20 6.13 -4.44
N MET A 31 -17.40 5.55 -4.32
CA MET A 31 -18.32 5.91 -3.23
C MET A 31 -17.71 5.63 -1.86
N PHE A 32 -17.05 4.48 -1.69
CA PHE A 32 -16.34 4.14 -0.43
C PHE A 32 -15.13 5.04 -0.20
N LEU A 33 -14.35 5.35 -1.24
CA LEU A 33 -13.15 6.21 -1.14
C LEU A 33 -13.48 7.69 -0.88
N ALA A 34 -14.73 8.12 -1.09
CA ALA A 34 -15.18 9.46 -0.73
C ALA A 34 -15.16 9.70 0.78
N PHE A 35 -15.23 8.62 1.58
CA PHE A 35 -15.17 8.70 3.04
C PHE A 35 -13.73 8.49 3.53
N PRO A 36 -13.25 9.30 4.50
CA PRO A 36 -12.00 8.98 5.19
C PRO A 36 -12.06 7.58 5.81
N THR A 37 -11.02 6.78 5.62
CA THR A 37 -10.98 5.34 5.99
C THR A 37 -11.37 5.11 7.46
N LEU A 38 -10.86 5.94 8.36
CA LEU A 38 -11.13 5.82 9.80
C LEU A 38 -12.61 6.13 10.12
N ILE A 39 -13.19 7.15 9.47
CA ILE A 39 -14.60 7.51 9.66
C ILE A 39 -15.51 6.38 9.15
N LEU A 40 -15.20 5.82 7.99
CA LEU A 40 -15.97 4.71 7.42
C LEU A 40 -15.94 3.50 8.37
N ALA A 41 -14.75 3.14 8.88
CA ALA A 41 -14.62 2.03 9.83
C ALA A 41 -15.41 2.31 11.13
N LEU A 42 -15.36 3.56 11.62
CA LEU A 42 -16.08 3.98 12.83
C LEU A 42 -17.60 3.87 12.64
N VAL A 43 -18.14 4.33 11.50
CA VAL A 43 -19.58 4.23 11.18
C VAL A 43 -20.02 2.77 11.16
N ILE A 44 -19.24 1.89 10.51
CA ILE A 44 -19.52 0.46 10.45
C ILE A 44 -19.56 -0.14 11.87
N MET A 45 -18.56 0.20 12.71
CA MET A 45 -18.49 -0.28 14.10
C MET A 45 -19.62 0.27 14.97
N ALA A 46 -20.04 1.52 14.73
CA ALA A 46 -21.17 2.12 15.48
C ALA A 46 -22.49 1.40 15.19
N ILE A 47 -22.66 0.88 13.97
CA ILE A 47 -23.86 0.13 13.57
C ILE A 47 -23.81 -1.32 14.07
N LEU A 48 -22.65 -1.99 13.91
CA LEU A 48 -22.51 -3.43 14.22
C LEU A 48 -22.22 -3.72 15.69
N GLY A 49 -21.71 -2.73 16.41
CA GLY A 49 -21.30 -2.89 17.81
C GLY A 49 -19.88 -3.45 17.98
N PRO A 50 -19.30 -3.28 19.19
CA PRO A 50 -17.92 -3.70 19.47
C PRO A 50 -17.79 -5.23 19.54
N SER A 51 -17.02 -5.78 18.62
CA SER A 51 -16.69 -7.21 18.51
C SER A 51 -15.44 -7.35 17.65
N VAL A 52 -14.62 -8.38 17.89
CA VAL A 52 -13.42 -8.66 17.09
C VAL A 52 -13.80 -8.91 15.62
N ASN A 53 -14.87 -9.69 15.40
CA ASN A 53 -15.32 -10.01 14.03
C ASN A 53 -15.84 -8.76 13.29
N ASN A 54 -16.58 -7.90 13.98
CA ASN A 54 -17.10 -6.65 13.43
C ASN A 54 -15.94 -5.69 13.11
N LEU A 55 -14.92 -5.64 13.98
CA LEU A 55 -13.71 -4.86 13.78
C LEU A 55 -12.96 -5.30 12.50
N ILE A 56 -12.77 -6.62 12.35
CA ILE A 56 -12.15 -7.18 11.14
C ILE A 56 -12.97 -6.80 9.91
N PHE A 57 -14.29 -6.97 9.97
CA PHE A 57 -15.20 -6.62 8.87
C PHE A 57 -15.11 -5.13 8.51
N ALA A 58 -15.15 -4.25 9.51
CA ALA A 58 -15.08 -2.79 9.33
C ALA A 58 -13.76 -2.38 8.65
N VAL A 59 -12.63 -2.93 9.12
CA VAL A 59 -11.29 -2.66 8.57
C VAL A 59 -11.20 -3.19 7.12
N VAL A 60 -11.72 -4.40 6.86
CA VAL A 60 -11.75 -5.00 5.52
C VAL A 60 -12.55 -4.11 4.57
N MET A 61 -13.76 -3.72 4.95
CA MET A 61 -14.64 -2.87 4.12
C MET A 61 -14.00 -1.49 3.84
N ALA A 62 -13.35 -0.90 4.84
CA ALA A 62 -12.74 0.42 4.72
C ALA A 62 -11.48 0.42 3.83
N LEU A 63 -10.72 -0.68 3.82
CA LEU A 63 -9.44 -0.76 3.08
C LEU A 63 -9.56 -1.42 1.70
N THR A 64 -10.54 -2.29 1.48
CA THR A 64 -10.75 -3.00 0.20
C THR A 64 -10.80 -2.06 -1.01
N PRO A 65 -11.49 -0.90 -0.97
CA PRO A 65 -11.53 0.02 -2.11
C PRO A 65 -10.14 0.54 -2.52
N ARG A 66 -9.30 0.86 -1.53
CA ARG A 66 -7.92 1.32 -1.77
C ARG A 66 -7.09 0.23 -2.46
N PHE A 67 -7.16 -1.02 -1.95
CA PHE A 67 -6.49 -2.17 -2.56
C PHE A 67 -6.99 -2.41 -3.98
N SER A 68 -8.30 -2.38 -4.19
CA SER A 68 -8.94 -2.59 -5.50
C SER A 68 -8.42 -1.59 -6.55
N ARG A 69 -8.31 -0.31 -6.18
CA ARG A 69 -7.85 0.75 -7.10
C ARG A 69 -6.39 0.51 -7.55
N VAL A 70 -5.50 0.18 -6.62
CA VAL A 70 -4.07 -0.04 -6.93
C VAL A 70 -3.90 -1.32 -7.77
N VAL A 71 -4.55 -2.40 -7.38
CA VAL A 71 -4.49 -3.68 -8.10
C VAL A 71 -5.08 -3.54 -9.51
N ARG A 72 -6.18 -2.77 -9.67
CA ARG A 72 -6.75 -2.48 -10.98
C ARG A 72 -5.71 -1.80 -11.90
N GLY A 73 -4.97 -0.81 -11.38
CA GLY A 73 -3.90 -0.15 -12.14
C GLY A 73 -2.84 -1.13 -12.62
N SER A 74 -2.39 -2.02 -11.73
CA SER A 74 -1.43 -3.08 -12.05
C SER A 74 -1.99 -4.08 -13.06
N ALA A 75 -3.27 -4.44 -12.93
CA ALA A 75 -3.95 -5.38 -13.83
C ALA A 75 -4.12 -4.79 -15.25
N LEU A 76 -4.44 -3.49 -15.34
CA LEU A 76 -4.54 -2.78 -16.63
C LEU A 76 -3.17 -2.74 -17.34
N ALA A 77 -2.11 -2.43 -16.63
CA ALA A 77 -0.75 -2.43 -17.18
C ALA A 77 -0.35 -3.83 -17.66
N ALA A 78 -0.56 -4.85 -16.85
CA ALA A 78 -0.22 -6.24 -17.19
C ALA A 78 -1.08 -6.81 -18.32
N LYS A 79 -2.30 -6.33 -18.50
CA LYS A 79 -3.23 -6.75 -19.56
C LYS A 79 -2.70 -6.42 -20.97
N GLU A 80 -1.89 -5.36 -21.11
CA GLU A 80 -1.32 -4.90 -22.39
C GLU A 80 -0.06 -5.67 -22.79
N GLU A 81 0.39 -6.61 -21.95
CA GLU A 81 1.62 -7.37 -22.19
C GLU A 81 1.40 -8.50 -23.24
N PRO A 82 2.39 -8.75 -24.15
CA PRO A 82 2.25 -9.72 -25.23
C PRO A 82 1.91 -11.14 -24.79
N TYR A 83 2.33 -11.56 -23.59
CA TYR A 83 2.02 -12.93 -23.11
C TYR A 83 0.52 -13.13 -22.83
N ILE A 84 -0.22 -12.06 -22.53
CA ILE A 84 -1.69 -12.12 -22.35
C ILE A 84 -2.37 -12.36 -23.71
N ASP A 85 -1.92 -11.67 -24.75
CA ASP A 85 -2.45 -11.86 -26.11
C ASP A 85 -2.12 -13.25 -26.67
N ALA A 86 -0.92 -13.75 -26.38
CA ALA A 86 -0.54 -15.13 -26.72
C ALA A 86 -1.47 -16.14 -26.04
N ALA A 87 -1.78 -15.91 -24.74
CA ALA A 87 -2.70 -16.78 -24.00
C ALA A 87 -4.13 -16.73 -24.57
N ARG A 88 -4.58 -15.56 -25.04
CA ARG A 88 -5.89 -15.40 -25.70
C ARG A 88 -5.93 -16.14 -27.05
N SER A 89 -4.85 -16.04 -27.84
CA SER A 89 -4.76 -16.65 -29.18
C SER A 89 -4.88 -18.19 -29.15
N ILE A 90 -4.41 -18.82 -28.07
CA ILE A 90 -4.55 -20.28 -27.85
C ILE A 90 -5.89 -20.65 -27.18
N GLY A 91 -6.82 -19.68 -27.03
CA GLY A 91 -8.18 -19.93 -26.52
C GLY A 91 -8.28 -20.10 -25.02
N ALA A 92 -7.32 -19.58 -24.22
CA ALA A 92 -7.37 -19.69 -22.76
C ALA A 92 -8.57 -18.92 -22.19
N LYS A 93 -9.31 -19.54 -21.28
CA LYS A 93 -10.47 -18.92 -20.62
C LYS A 93 -10.01 -17.73 -19.74
N PRO A 94 -10.82 -16.65 -19.63
CA PRO A 94 -10.46 -15.46 -18.83
C PRO A 94 -10.03 -15.78 -17.41
N VAL A 95 -10.72 -16.70 -16.72
CA VAL A 95 -10.39 -17.10 -15.34
C VAL A 95 -8.99 -17.74 -15.28
N ARG A 96 -8.61 -18.53 -16.28
CA ARG A 96 -7.29 -19.17 -16.36
C ARG A 96 -6.20 -18.11 -16.58
N ILE A 97 -6.46 -17.13 -17.44
CA ILE A 97 -5.53 -16.00 -17.68
C ILE A 97 -5.33 -15.20 -16.38
N LEU A 98 -6.43 -14.88 -15.69
CA LEU A 98 -6.39 -14.16 -14.41
C LEU A 98 -5.54 -14.90 -13.36
N ALA A 99 -5.81 -16.20 -13.15
CA ALA A 99 -5.20 -16.96 -12.07
C ALA A 99 -3.75 -17.37 -12.36
N LEU A 100 -3.43 -17.78 -13.60
CA LEU A 100 -2.13 -18.38 -13.94
C LEU A 100 -1.15 -17.40 -14.61
N HIS A 101 -1.66 -16.34 -15.22
CA HIS A 101 -0.81 -15.40 -15.95
C HIS A 101 -0.80 -14.00 -15.32
N LEU A 102 -1.96 -13.45 -15.00
CA LEU A 102 -2.07 -12.08 -14.48
C LEU A 102 -1.65 -12.03 -13.00
N LEU A 103 -2.27 -12.84 -12.14
CA LEU A 103 -2.05 -12.79 -10.69
C LEU A 103 -0.57 -12.97 -10.30
N PRO A 104 0.17 -13.97 -10.82
CA PRO A 104 1.58 -14.11 -10.45
C PRO A 104 2.43 -12.88 -10.83
N ASN A 105 2.11 -12.23 -11.94
CA ASN A 105 2.87 -11.07 -12.42
C ASN A 105 2.59 -9.79 -11.61
N ILE A 106 1.41 -9.68 -10.98
CA ILE A 106 1.07 -8.52 -10.14
C ILE A 106 1.21 -8.82 -8.64
N LEU A 107 1.73 -9.99 -8.26
CA LEU A 107 1.93 -10.35 -6.84
C LEU A 107 2.90 -9.40 -6.13
N ALA A 108 3.98 -9.01 -6.79
CA ALA A 108 4.99 -8.12 -6.19
C ALA A 108 4.36 -6.80 -5.72
N PRO A 109 3.68 -6.01 -6.57
CA PRO A 109 3.00 -4.80 -6.09
C PRO A 109 1.90 -5.07 -5.05
N ILE A 110 1.22 -6.23 -5.09
CA ILE A 110 0.20 -6.59 -4.08
C ILE A 110 0.85 -6.79 -2.71
N ILE A 111 1.97 -7.52 -2.65
CA ILE A 111 2.67 -7.80 -1.39
C ILE A 111 3.24 -6.50 -0.80
N VAL A 112 3.86 -5.67 -1.63
CA VAL A 112 4.36 -4.34 -1.22
C VAL A 112 3.21 -3.50 -0.65
N LEU A 113 2.07 -3.45 -1.34
CA LEU A 113 0.90 -2.71 -0.87
C LEU A 113 0.35 -3.28 0.44
N ALA A 114 0.31 -4.61 0.58
CA ALA A 114 -0.16 -5.30 1.79
C ALA A 114 0.75 -4.96 2.99
N SER A 115 2.07 -5.03 2.81
CA SER A 115 3.05 -4.77 3.88
C SER A 115 3.00 -3.31 4.34
N THR A 116 2.97 -2.34 3.42
CA THR A 116 2.91 -0.91 3.77
C THR A 116 1.59 -0.50 4.44
N ASN A 117 0.51 -1.26 4.24
CA ASN A 117 -0.77 -0.98 4.90
C ASN A 117 -0.92 -1.64 6.28
N LEU A 118 0.03 -2.46 6.73
CA LEU A 118 -0.04 -3.09 8.05
C LEU A 118 -0.02 -2.03 9.17
N GLY A 119 0.84 -1.02 9.06
CA GLY A 119 0.89 0.10 10.01
C GLY A 119 -0.43 0.87 10.09
N ILE A 120 -1.08 1.08 8.94
CA ILE A 120 -2.40 1.74 8.86
C ILE A 120 -3.47 0.90 9.58
N ILE A 121 -3.43 -0.42 9.44
CA ILE A 121 -4.38 -1.36 10.10
C ILE A 121 -4.22 -1.27 11.63
N ILE A 122 -2.98 -1.30 12.14
CA ILE A 122 -2.68 -1.15 13.56
C ILE A 122 -3.22 0.20 14.07
N PHE A 123 -2.98 1.27 13.32
CA PHE A 123 -3.44 2.62 13.65
C PHE A 123 -4.98 2.70 13.71
N ILE A 124 -5.69 2.12 12.72
CA ILE A 124 -7.17 2.11 12.69
C ILE A 124 -7.70 1.32 13.89
N GLU A 125 -7.14 0.12 14.18
CA GLU A 125 -7.55 -0.69 15.34
C GLU A 125 -7.40 0.10 16.64
N ALA A 126 -6.22 0.68 16.85
CA ALA A 126 -5.92 1.46 18.06
C ALA A 126 -6.86 2.67 18.20
N SER A 127 -7.14 3.37 17.09
CA SER A 127 -8.06 4.52 17.07
C SER A 127 -9.50 4.10 17.41
N LEU A 128 -10.00 3.02 16.82
CA LEU A 128 -11.34 2.49 17.11
C LEU A 128 -11.44 2.00 18.57
N SER A 129 -10.40 1.33 19.05
CA SER A 129 -10.31 0.86 20.45
C SER A 129 -10.25 2.04 21.43
N PHE A 130 -9.52 3.10 21.10
CA PHE A 130 -9.46 4.35 21.87
C PHE A 130 -10.83 5.00 21.99
N LEU A 131 -11.61 5.02 20.89
CA LEU A 131 -12.96 5.59 20.83
C LEU A 131 -14.04 4.68 21.45
N GLY A 132 -13.65 3.48 21.92
CA GLY A 132 -14.58 2.54 22.57
C GLY A 132 -15.28 1.58 21.62
N PHE A 133 -14.97 1.63 20.32
CA PHE A 133 -15.56 0.78 19.28
C PHE A 133 -14.65 -0.40 18.87
N GLY A 134 -13.54 -0.62 19.60
CA GLY A 134 -12.61 -1.70 19.32
C GLY A 134 -12.98 -3.03 19.95
N THR A 135 -11.96 -3.81 20.29
CA THR A 135 -12.12 -5.14 20.91
C THR A 135 -12.73 -5.02 22.32
N PRO A 136 -13.80 -5.79 22.63
CA PRO A 136 -14.40 -5.73 23.96
C PRO A 136 -13.52 -6.39 25.03
N PRO A 137 -13.69 -6.01 26.33
CA PRO A 137 -13.03 -6.72 27.43
C PRO A 137 -13.39 -8.22 27.42
N PRO A 138 -12.48 -9.11 27.86
CA PRO A 138 -11.16 -8.87 28.46
C PRO A 138 -9.98 -8.74 27.48
N THR A 139 -10.22 -8.66 26.18
CA THR A 139 -9.15 -8.62 25.15
C THR A 139 -8.28 -7.37 25.33
N PRO A 140 -6.96 -7.50 25.50
CA PRO A 140 -6.09 -6.33 25.66
C PRO A 140 -5.92 -5.57 24.34
N SER A 141 -5.86 -4.23 24.43
CA SER A 141 -5.60 -3.35 23.30
C SER A 141 -4.91 -2.08 23.79
N TRP A 142 -3.84 -1.67 23.13
CA TRP A 142 -3.11 -0.44 23.45
C TRP A 142 -4.01 0.80 23.28
N GLY A 143 -4.88 0.81 22.29
CA GLY A 143 -5.84 1.90 22.06
C GLY A 143 -6.78 2.08 23.25
N ARG A 144 -7.31 0.97 23.82
CA ARG A 144 -8.19 1.02 24.99
C ARG A 144 -7.44 1.42 26.27
N MET A 145 -6.17 1.02 26.42
CA MET A 145 -5.35 1.46 27.55
C MET A 145 -5.19 2.99 27.54
N LEU A 146 -5.00 3.56 26.34
CA LEU A 146 -4.92 5.02 26.15
C LEU A 146 -6.25 5.70 26.51
N SER A 147 -7.39 5.13 26.12
CA SER A 147 -8.73 5.66 26.41
C SER A 147 -9.00 5.68 27.92
N GLY A 148 -8.70 4.58 28.63
CA GLY A 148 -8.86 4.46 30.08
C GLY A 148 -8.02 5.49 30.85
N THR A 149 -6.85 5.81 30.34
CA THR A 149 -5.94 6.79 30.95
C THR A 149 -6.40 8.23 30.70
N ALA A 150 -6.93 8.50 29.52
CA ALA A 150 -7.40 9.86 29.14
C ALA A 150 -8.58 10.31 29.99
N SER A 151 -9.37 9.37 30.54
CA SER A 151 -10.60 9.65 31.29
C SER A 151 -10.41 10.08 32.75
N GLY A 152 -9.19 10.32 33.21
CA GLY A 152 -9.01 10.90 34.55
C GLY A 152 -7.66 10.70 35.23
N TYR A 153 -6.84 9.78 34.76
CA TYR A 153 -5.57 9.44 35.42
C TYR A 153 -4.35 10.17 34.84
N PHE A 154 -4.50 10.92 33.77
CA PHE A 154 -3.39 11.58 33.06
C PHE A 154 -2.59 12.54 33.96
N GLN A 155 -3.30 13.28 34.83
CA GLN A 155 -2.65 14.26 35.73
C GLN A 155 -1.87 13.60 36.89
N ILE A 156 -2.29 12.39 37.27
CA ILE A 156 -1.72 11.66 38.41
C ILE A 156 -0.64 10.67 37.95
N ALA A 157 -0.88 10.00 36.79
CA ALA A 157 -0.07 8.87 36.31
C ALA A 157 0.10 8.93 34.79
N TRP A 158 0.81 9.95 34.30
CA TRP A 158 1.05 10.20 32.87
C TRP A 158 1.69 8.99 32.16
N TRP A 159 2.48 8.19 32.89
CA TRP A 159 3.16 7.00 32.34
C TRP A 159 2.18 5.92 31.86
N LEU A 160 0.96 5.88 32.37
CA LEU A 160 -0.09 4.95 31.93
C LEU A 160 -0.53 5.23 30.48
N ALA A 161 -0.39 6.47 30.00
CA ALA A 161 -0.61 6.83 28.61
C ALA A 161 0.69 6.70 27.78
N PHE A 162 1.83 7.09 28.39
CA PHE A 162 3.12 7.12 27.68
C PHE A 162 3.54 5.75 27.16
N PHE A 163 3.52 4.72 28.01
CA PHE A 163 4.01 3.39 27.63
C PHE A 163 3.16 2.71 26.55
N PRO A 164 1.82 2.66 26.63
CA PRO A 164 1.03 2.09 25.52
C PRO A 164 1.18 2.88 24.23
N GLY A 165 1.26 4.21 24.30
CA GLY A 165 1.50 5.07 23.13
C GLY A 165 2.85 4.82 22.50
N LEU A 166 3.90 4.68 23.32
CA LEU A 166 5.25 4.34 22.85
C LEU A 166 5.28 2.96 22.18
N MET A 167 4.67 1.95 22.80
CA MET A 167 4.61 0.59 22.25
C MET A 167 3.87 0.57 20.90
N LEU A 168 2.75 1.30 20.81
CA LEU A 168 1.99 1.43 19.58
C LEU A 168 2.83 2.10 18.47
N SER A 169 3.53 3.18 18.80
CA SER A 169 4.40 3.91 17.87
C SER A 169 5.54 3.02 17.36
N LEU A 170 6.20 2.28 18.27
CA LEU A 170 7.28 1.36 17.92
C LEU A 170 6.77 0.19 17.05
N ALA A 171 5.57 -0.33 17.34
CA ALA A 171 4.96 -1.40 16.54
C ALA A 171 4.68 -0.92 15.12
N ILE A 172 4.08 0.29 14.98
CA ILE A 172 3.78 0.89 13.66
C ILE A 172 5.09 1.16 12.90
N LEU A 173 6.10 1.72 13.57
CA LEU A 173 7.42 1.99 12.97
C LEU A 173 8.08 0.69 12.48
N GLY A 174 8.14 -0.34 13.34
CA GLY A 174 8.74 -1.63 13.01
C GLY A 174 8.08 -2.30 11.82
N VAL A 175 6.74 -2.28 11.78
CA VAL A 175 5.96 -2.88 10.68
C VAL A 175 6.17 -2.08 9.38
N ASN A 176 6.23 -0.75 9.45
CA ASN A 176 6.48 0.09 8.27
C ASN A 176 7.90 -0.14 7.72
N LEU A 177 8.93 -0.20 8.59
CA LEU A 177 10.31 -0.52 8.18
C LEU A 177 10.40 -1.90 7.51
N LEU A 178 9.69 -2.88 8.07
CA LEU A 178 9.60 -4.21 7.47
C LEU A 178 8.93 -4.14 6.08
N GLY A 179 7.86 -3.36 5.95
CA GLY A 179 7.16 -3.12 4.69
C GLY A 179 8.09 -2.49 3.63
N ASP A 180 8.85 -1.49 4.03
CA ASP A 180 9.82 -0.81 3.14
C ASP A 180 10.94 -1.77 2.73
N ALA A 181 11.48 -2.56 3.65
CA ALA A 181 12.50 -3.58 3.34
C ALA A 181 11.98 -4.63 2.34
N LEU A 182 10.74 -5.09 2.50
CA LEU A 182 10.11 -6.01 1.55
C LEU A 182 9.94 -5.37 0.17
N ARG A 183 9.56 -4.10 0.14
CA ARG A 183 9.45 -3.32 -1.10
C ARG A 183 10.80 -3.25 -1.83
N ASP A 184 11.88 -2.94 -1.12
CA ASP A 184 13.22 -2.80 -1.71
C ASP A 184 13.73 -4.14 -2.29
N ILE A 185 13.43 -5.26 -1.64
CA ILE A 185 13.80 -6.60 -2.11
C ILE A 185 13.02 -6.97 -3.38
N TRP A 186 11.74 -6.59 -3.46
CA TRP A 186 10.81 -7.05 -4.51
C TRP A 186 10.59 -6.03 -5.63
N ASP A 187 11.23 -4.83 -5.57
CA ASP A 187 11.17 -3.84 -6.64
C ASP A 187 12.30 -4.12 -7.67
N PRO A 188 11.98 -4.66 -8.85
CA PRO A 188 12.99 -4.95 -9.88
C PRO A 188 13.61 -3.67 -10.48
N ARG A 189 13.00 -2.52 -10.29
CA ARG A 189 13.50 -1.24 -10.84
C ARG A 189 14.77 -0.77 -10.14
N LEU A 190 15.02 -1.22 -8.90
CA LEU A 190 16.26 -0.89 -8.16
C LEU A 190 17.44 -1.73 -8.64
N ARG A 191 17.22 -2.90 -9.22
CA ARG A 191 18.27 -3.80 -9.72
C ARG A 191 18.89 -3.36 -11.05
N GLY A 192 18.26 -2.42 -11.80
CA GLY A 192 18.70 -1.94 -13.11
C GLY A 192 19.43 -0.60 -13.14
N ARG A 193 19.68 0.02 -11.98
CA ARG A 193 20.41 1.29 -11.95
C ARG A 193 21.91 1.07 -11.86
N UNK A 194 22.43 0.72 -12.80
CA UNK A 194 23.53 0.73 -12.84
C UNK A 194 23.90 1.89 -12.94
N PRO A 195 24.98 2.27 -12.63
CA PRO A 195 25.38 3.67 -12.70
C PRO A 195 25.77 4.12 -14.10
N HIS A 196 24.76 4.24 -14.97
CA HIS A 196 24.98 4.80 -16.33
C HIS A 196 25.18 6.34 -16.31
N ARG A 197 25.35 6.94 -15.14
CA ARG A 197 25.55 8.40 -15.05
C ARG A 197 26.94 8.86 -15.49
N CYS A 198 27.91 7.96 -15.60
CA CYS A 198 29.26 8.37 -16.03
C CYS A 198 29.39 8.54 -17.56
N LEU A 199 28.56 7.85 -18.36
CA LEU A 199 28.69 7.89 -19.81
C LEU A 199 28.05 9.13 -20.47
N SER A 200 27.07 9.76 -19.82
CA SER A 200 26.44 10.98 -20.38
C SER A 200 27.29 12.23 -20.23
N TYR A 201 28.23 12.24 -19.28
CA TYR A 201 29.15 13.38 -19.10
C TYR A 201 30.22 13.43 -20.20
N GLU A 202 30.70 12.27 -20.66
CA GLU A 202 31.68 12.20 -21.75
C GLU A 202 31.07 12.52 -23.11
N SER A 203 29.81 12.14 -23.33
CA SER A 203 29.09 12.48 -24.58
C SER A 203 28.81 13.98 -24.69
N SER A 204 28.55 14.64 -23.53
CA SER A 204 28.36 16.11 -23.52
C SER A 204 29.66 16.87 -23.77
N ARG A 205 30.82 16.32 -23.42
CA ARG A 205 32.14 16.94 -23.68
C ARG A 205 32.44 17.00 -25.14
N GLY A 206 32.10 16.00 -25.94
CA GLY A 206 32.30 16.01 -27.40
C GLY A 206 31.45 17.06 -28.10
N LEU A 207 30.23 17.26 -27.64
CA LEU A 207 29.31 18.23 -28.27
C LEU A 207 29.70 19.70 -27.98
N PHE A 208 30.28 19.95 -26.79
CA PHE A 208 30.72 21.32 -26.43
C PHE A 208 32.09 21.69 -26.97
N ALA A 209 32.94 20.70 -27.28
CA ALA A 209 34.28 20.96 -27.87
C ALA A 209 34.18 21.58 -29.27
N ASP A 210 33.14 21.25 -30.04
CA ASP A 210 32.93 21.76 -31.39
C ASP A 210 32.27 23.18 -31.45
N LEU A 211 31.80 23.68 -30.27
CA LEU A 211 31.05 24.94 -30.22
C LEU A 211 31.84 26.15 -29.69
N LEU A 212 33.06 25.94 -29.20
CA LEU A 212 33.90 27.04 -28.64
C LEU A 212 35.20 27.18 -29.40
N PRO A 213 35.39 28.25 -30.18
CA PRO A 213 36.68 28.54 -30.77
C PRO A 213 37.59 29.21 -29.72
N GLY A 214 38.57 28.48 -29.25
CA GLY A 214 39.59 29.00 -28.35
C GLY A 214 39.95 28.04 -27.22
N ASP A 215 41.23 27.90 -26.96
CA ASP A 215 41.81 27.06 -25.90
C ASP A 215 41.42 27.56 -24.51
N VAL A 216 40.30 27.04 -23.94
CA VAL A 216 39.95 27.27 -22.55
C VAL A 216 40.43 26.05 -21.75
N PRO A 217 41.44 26.20 -20.87
CA PRO A 217 41.92 25.08 -20.06
C PRO A 217 40.87 24.69 -19.01
N PHE A 218 40.37 23.45 -19.07
CA PHE A 218 39.48 22.88 -18.04
C PHE A 218 40.29 22.52 -16.78
N PRO A 219 39.76 22.81 -15.61
CA PRO A 219 40.44 22.44 -14.37
C PRO A 219 40.55 20.91 -14.26
N LYS A 220 41.77 20.43 -13.96
CA LYS A 220 42.00 19.00 -13.66
C LYS A 220 41.28 18.63 -12.39
N ALA A 221 40.50 17.54 -12.45
CA ALA A 221 39.89 16.95 -11.27
C ALA A 221 41.00 16.25 -10.47
N ASP A 222 41.39 16.81 -9.32
CA ASP A 222 42.29 16.18 -8.36
C ASP A 222 41.57 14.94 -7.76
N SER A 223 42.34 13.84 -7.85
CA SER A 223 41.94 12.53 -7.30
C SER A 223 42.17 12.46 -5.80
N UNK A 224 41.33 12.44 -5.39
CA UNK A 224 41.32 12.03 -4.03
C UNK A 224 40.43 10.97 -3.72
#